data_35c4ab3e17abcc4bbb78610a398fbb01
#
_entry.id   35c4ab3e17abcc4bbb78610a398fbb01
#
_cell.length_a   1.000
_cell.length_b   1.000
_cell.length_c   1.000
_cell.angle_alpha   90.00
_cell.angle_beta   90.00
_cell.angle_gamma   90.00
#
_symmetry.space_group_name_H-M   'P 1'
#
loop_
_entity.id
_entity.type
_entity.pdbx_description
1 polymer ?
#
loop_
_entity_poly.entity_id
_entity_poly.type
_entity_poly.pdbx_seq_one_letter_code
_entity_poly.pdbx_strand_id
1 'polypeptide(L)'
;MHITDKTHSSKIPIIHGDLFTFIDDHIHGGNNGCSIIIPHVCNNINSFGAGFAAAVANRFPIVKENYHLLGSKILGRTQFIEVFKNKTFGHSLIFANMISQNGAISSKNPRPLNYASLCQSMIMVSKFIREKFDKDQSVQI
;
A
#
# COMPACT_ATOMS: atom_id res chain seq x y z
N MET A 1 11.78 5.84 12.28
CA MET A 1 11.53 5.31 13.64
C MET A 1 12.49 4.17 13.90
N HIS A 2 13.29 4.29 14.93
CA HIS A 2 14.16 3.20 15.37
C HIS A 2 13.39 2.32 16.35
N ILE A 3 13.21 1.06 16.01
CA ILE A 3 12.73 0.05 16.96
C ILE A 3 13.98 -0.53 17.62
N THR A 4 14.30 -0.06 18.81
CA THR A 4 15.47 -0.53 19.58
C THR A 4 15.15 -1.67 20.52
N ASP A 5 13.91 -2.14 20.55
CA ASP A 5 13.53 -3.20 21.45
C ASP A 5 13.98 -4.57 20.91
N LYS A 6 15.01 -5.08 21.52
CA LYS A 6 15.56 -6.42 21.23
C LYS A 6 14.73 -7.54 21.85
N THR A 7 13.66 -7.24 22.57
CA THR A 7 12.81 -8.24 23.23
C THR A 7 11.71 -8.76 22.30
N HIS A 8 12.03 -9.22 21.14
CA HIS A 8 11.18 -10.06 20.27
C HIS A 8 9.68 -9.76 20.24
N SER A 9 9.28 -8.54 20.58
CA SER A 9 7.91 -8.11 20.38
C SER A 9 7.70 -7.83 18.90
N SER A 10 7.04 -8.76 18.22
CA SER A 10 6.58 -8.57 16.82
C SER A 10 5.47 -7.53 16.69
N LYS A 11 5.38 -6.59 17.62
CA LYS A 11 4.36 -5.54 17.60
C LYS A 11 4.67 -4.56 16.47
N ILE A 12 3.72 -4.45 15.57
CA ILE A 12 3.72 -3.39 14.57
C ILE A 12 3.51 -2.06 15.29
N PRO A 13 4.40 -1.08 15.13
CA PRO A 13 4.22 0.22 15.75
C PRO A 13 2.96 0.91 15.19
N ILE A 14 2.17 1.49 16.08
CA ILE A 14 0.98 2.25 15.72
C ILE A 14 1.29 3.73 15.89
N ILE A 15 1.12 4.49 14.80
CA ILE A 15 1.29 5.94 14.81
C ILE A 15 -0.09 6.56 14.63
N HIS A 16 -0.46 7.48 15.52
CA HIS A 16 -1.70 8.24 15.41
C HIS A 16 -1.47 9.49 14.56
N GLY A 17 -2.38 9.75 13.65
CA GLY A 17 -2.32 10.93 12.79
C GLY A 17 -3.01 10.72 11.46
N ASP A 18 -2.93 11.72 10.60
CA ASP A 18 -3.45 11.68 9.24
C ASP A 18 -2.38 11.10 8.30
N LEU A 19 -2.72 10.03 7.60
CA LEU A 19 -1.80 9.38 6.67
C LEU A 19 -1.33 10.33 5.55
N PHE A 20 -2.24 11.16 5.02
CA PHE A 20 -1.89 12.06 3.92
C PHE A 20 -0.98 13.21 4.37
N THR A 21 -1.12 13.67 5.61
CA THR A 21 -0.15 14.60 6.21
C THR A 21 1.22 13.94 6.32
N PHE A 22 1.28 12.70 6.77
CA PHE A 22 2.53 11.94 6.84
C PHE A 22 3.17 11.77 5.44
N ILE A 23 2.36 11.49 4.43
CA ILE A 23 2.81 11.40 3.03
C ILE A 23 3.37 12.74 2.55
N ASP A 24 2.66 13.85 2.81
CA ASP A 24 3.12 15.18 2.39
C ASP A 24 4.46 15.54 3.03
N ASP A 25 4.62 15.24 4.30
CA ASP A 25 5.89 15.45 5.02
C ASP A 25 7.01 14.60 4.40
N HIS A 26 6.71 13.39 3.97
CA HIS A 26 7.64 12.51 3.30
C HIS A 26 8.06 13.05 1.93
N ILE A 27 7.12 13.57 1.14
CA ILE A 27 7.38 14.13 -0.19
C ILE A 27 8.21 15.39 -0.10
N HIS A 28 7.87 16.29 0.83
CA HIS A 28 8.47 17.62 0.95
C HIS A 28 9.63 17.69 1.94
N GLY A 29 9.70 16.78 2.89
CA GLY A 29 10.76 16.71 3.88
C GLY A 29 11.85 15.73 3.50
N GLY A 30 13.04 15.96 3.98
CA GLY A 30 14.14 15.02 3.87
C GLY A 30 13.91 13.82 4.78
N ASN A 31 13.23 12.81 4.32
CA ASN A 31 12.89 11.64 5.11
C ASN A 31 14.02 10.59 5.10
N ASN A 32 15.27 11.04 5.22
CA ASN A 32 16.45 10.19 5.30
C ASN A 32 16.58 9.16 4.16
N GLY A 33 15.94 9.41 3.01
CA GLY A 33 15.96 8.49 1.88
C GLY A 33 15.11 7.24 2.02
N CYS A 34 14.23 7.17 3.01
CA CYS A 34 13.32 6.02 3.19
C CYS A 34 12.19 6.05 2.17
N SER A 35 11.98 4.95 1.47
CA SER A 35 10.78 4.75 0.67
C SER A 35 9.60 4.36 1.55
N ILE A 36 8.40 4.71 1.10
CA ILE A 36 7.15 4.32 1.76
C ILE A 36 6.33 3.46 0.82
N ILE A 37 5.82 2.35 1.33
CA ILE A 37 4.85 1.52 0.64
C ILE A 37 3.56 1.55 1.43
N ILE A 38 2.45 1.83 0.75
CA ILE A 38 1.12 1.91 1.34
C ILE A 38 0.25 0.80 0.74
N PRO A 39 0.16 -0.35 1.42
CA PRO A 39 -0.75 -1.40 1.01
C PRO A 39 -2.18 -1.07 1.46
N HIS A 40 -3.12 -1.31 0.58
CA HIS A 40 -4.54 -1.20 0.91
C HIS A 40 -5.36 -2.25 0.13
N VAL A 41 -6.50 -2.60 0.68
CA VAL A 41 -7.37 -3.63 0.11
C VAL A 41 -8.19 -3.04 -1.03
N CYS A 42 -8.21 -3.76 -2.16
CA CYS A 42 -9.05 -3.46 -3.31
C CYS A 42 -9.96 -4.65 -3.63
N ASN A 43 -11.08 -4.38 -4.28
CA ASN A 43 -12.00 -5.42 -4.75
C ASN A 43 -11.59 -5.94 -6.13
N ASN A 44 -12.25 -7.01 -6.55
CA ASN A 44 -12.06 -7.62 -7.87
C ASN A 44 -13.14 -7.22 -8.90
N ILE A 45 -14.01 -6.26 -8.56
CA ILE A 45 -15.12 -5.84 -9.42
C ILE A 45 -14.90 -4.49 -10.09
N ASN A 46 -13.67 -4.01 -10.13
CA ASN A 46 -13.30 -2.75 -10.79
C ASN A 46 -13.96 -1.50 -10.18
N SER A 47 -14.21 -1.48 -8.89
CA SER A 47 -14.77 -0.34 -8.17
C SER A 47 -13.73 0.31 -7.26
N PHE A 48 -13.51 1.61 -7.41
CA PHE A 48 -12.47 2.37 -6.71
C PHE A 48 -13.01 3.75 -6.27
N GLY A 49 -14.21 3.82 -5.79
CA GLY A 49 -14.88 5.10 -5.54
C GLY A 49 -15.35 5.36 -4.11
N ALA A 50 -15.00 4.51 -3.16
CA ALA A 50 -15.50 4.65 -1.78
C ALA A 50 -14.38 4.52 -0.75
N GLY A 51 -14.61 5.08 0.43
CA GLY A 51 -13.73 4.94 1.58
C GLY A 51 -12.31 5.42 1.30
N PHE A 52 -11.33 4.65 1.75
CA PHE A 52 -9.91 4.99 1.59
C PHE A 52 -9.51 5.11 0.11
N ALA A 53 -10.05 4.26 -0.75
CA ALA A 53 -9.77 4.33 -2.19
C ALA A 53 -10.17 5.68 -2.81
N ALA A 54 -11.30 6.23 -2.40
CA ALA A 54 -11.72 7.56 -2.87
C ALA A 54 -10.73 8.65 -2.45
N ALA A 55 -10.24 8.61 -1.23
CA ALA A 55 -9.24 9.56 -0.74
C ALA A 55 -7.91 9.42 -1.50
N VAL A 56 -7.49 8.20 -1.77
CA VAL A 56 -6.30 7.94 -2.59
C VAL A 56 -6.48 8.47 -4.01
N ALA A 57 -7.64 8.23 -4.62
CA ALA A 57 -7.93 8.70 -5.98
C ALA A 57 -7.91 10.23 -6.08
N ASN A 58 -8.35 10.93 -5.04
CA ASN A 58 -8.33 12.39 -5.02
C ASN A 58 -6.90 12.95 -4.97
N ARG A 59 -6.02 12.32 -4.22
CA ARG A 59 -4.63 12.78 -4.04
C ARG A 59 -3.71 12.24 -5.13
N PHE A 60 -3.91 11.00 -5.54
CA PHE A 60 -3.07 10.28 -6.49
C PHE A 60 -3.94 9.58 -7.53
N PRO A 61 -4.51 10.33 -8.50
CA PRO A 61 -5.41 9.75 -9.50
C PRO A 61 -4.83 8.57 -10.27
N ILE A 62 -3.51 8.56 -10.45
CA ILE A 62 -2.82 7.49 -11.18
C ILE A 62 -3.02 6.11 -10.53
N VAL A 63 -3.23 6.05 -9.22
CA VAL A 63 -3.49 4.79 -8.53
C VAL A 63 -4.80 4.17 -9.01
N LYS A 64 -5.86 4.99 -9.08
CA LYS A 64 -7.17 4.57 -9.60
C LYS A 64 -7.10 4.21 -11.08
N GLU A 65 -6.42 5.03 -11.88
CA GLU A 65 -6.27 4.78 -13.32
C GLU A 65 -5.59 3.44 -13.59
N ASN A 66 -4.49 3.17 -12.90
CA ASN A 66 -3.78 1.89 -13.03
C ASN A 66 -4.62 0.71 -12.54
N TYR A 67 -5.39 0.89 -11.46
CA TYR A 67 -6.31 -0.14 -11.00
C TYR A 67 -7.34 -0.51 -12.08
N HIS A 68 -7.93 0.49 -12.73
CA HIS A 68 -8.90 0.25 -13.81
C HIS A 68 -8.26 -0.37 -15.06
N LEU A 69 -7.01 -0.02 -15.36
CA LEU A 69 -6.26 -0.60 -16.48
C LEU A 69 -5.83 -2.04 -16.23
N LEU A 70 -5.79 -2.46 -14.98
CA LEU A 70 -5.51 -3.85 -14.65
C LEU A 70 -6.68 -4.73 -15.13
N GLY A 71 -6.47 -5.48 -16.18
CA GLY A 71 -7.54 -6.24 -16.85
C GLY A 71 -8.14 -7.30 -15.93
N SER A 72 -7.36 -8.28 -15.55
CA SER A 72 -7.81 -9.36 -14.67
C SER A 72 -7.44 -9.06 -13.22
N LYS A 73 -8.46 -8.85 -12.39
CA LYS A 73 -8.28 -8.56 -10.96
C LYS A 73 -8.42 -9.85 -10.14
N ILE A 74 -7.35 -10.62 -10.15
CA ILE A 74 -7.31 -11.93 -9.51
C ILE A 74 -7.08 -11.77 -8.00
N LEU A 75 -7.94 -12.39 -7.20
CA LEU A 75 -7.79 -12.41 -5.74
C LEU A 75 -6.42 -12.98 -5.34
N GLY A 76 -5.77 -12.30 -4.41
CA GLY A 76 -4.45 -12.66 -3.92
C GLY A 76 -3.30 -11.94 -4.64
N ARG A 77 -3.59 -11.21 -5.70
CA ARG A 77 -2.58 -10.40 -6.40
C ARG A 77 -2.47 -9.01 -5.82
N THR A 78 -1.28 -8.43 -6.00
CA THR A 78 -1.00 -7.05 -5.62
C THR A 78 -0.44 -6.30 -6.82
N GLN A 79 -0.98 -5.13 -7.08
CA GLN A 79 -0.50 -4.18 -8.08
C GLN A 79 0.28 -3.07 -7.39
N PHE A 80 1.48 -2.77 -7.87
CA PHE A 80 2.33 -1.72 -7.31
C PHE A 80 2.37 -0.52 -8.23
N ILE A 81 2.12 0.66 -7.66
CA ILE A 81 2.12 1.93 -8.40
C ILE A 81 3.04 2.93 -7.69
N GLU A 82 4.15 3.27 -8.32
CA GLU A 82 5.02 4.33 -7.84
C GLU A 82 4.42 5.68 -8.24
N VAL A 83 4.01 6.46 -7.25
CA VAL A 83 3.38 7.77 -7.46
C VAL A 83 4.35 8.92 -7.31
N PHE A 84 5.48 8.70 -6.66
CA PHE A 84 6.49 9.70 -6.43
C PHE A 84 7.86 9.06 -6.28
N LYS A 85 8.87 9.72 -6.83
CA LYS A 85 10.27 9.38 -6.63
C LYS A 85 11.09 10.65 -6.44
N ASN A 86 11.81 10.73 -5.33
CA ASN A 86 12.71 11.85 -5.08
C ASN A 86 13.96 11.71 -5.94
N LYS A 87 14.26 12.74 -6.73
CA LYS A 87 15.40 12.72 -7.66
C LYS A 87 16.75 12.84 -6.96
N THR A 88 16.79 13.45 -5.80
CA THR A 88 18.02 13.69 -5.05
C THR A 88 18.41 12.48 -4.21
N PHE A 89 17.45 11.93 -3.43
CA PHE A 89 17.69 10.85 -2.47
C PHE A 89 17.24 9.48 -2.96
N GLY A 90 16.47 9.43 -4.06
CA GLY A 90 16.04 8.17 -4.67
C GLY A 90 14.91 7.43 -3.95
N HIS A 91 14.38 7.97 -2.85
CA HIS A 91 13.27 7.33 -2.16
C HIS A 91 11.95 7.48 -2.92
N SER A 92 11.09 6.51 -2.78
CA SER A 92 9.83 6.40 -3.50
C SER A 92 8.63 6.37 -2.56
N LEU A 93 7.48 6.78 -3.10
CA LEU A 93 6.16 6.52 -2.52
C LEU A 93 5.42 5.57 -3.46
N ILE A 94 5.02 4.42 -2.95
CA ILE A 94 4.43 3.34 -3.73
C ILE A 94 3.13 2.90 -3.06
N PHE A 95 2.05 2.87 -3.84
CA PHE A 95 0.80 2.24 -3.41
C PHE A 95 0.78 0.79 -3.86
N ALA A 96 0.29 -0.07 -2.98
CA ALA A 96 0.11 -1.48 -3.27
C ALA A 96 -1.40 -1.80 -3.22
N ASN A 97 -2.00 -1.96 -4.38
CA ASN A 97 -3.40 -2.36 -4.52
C ASN A 97 -3.50 -3.87 -4.32
N MET A 98 -3.92 -4.29 -3.14
CA MET A 98 -4.08 -5.71 -2.81
C MET A 98 -5.48 -6.17 -3.19
N ILE A 99 -5.58 -7.01 -4.21
CA ILE A 99 -6.87 -7.56 -4.66
C ILE A 99 -7.27 -8.67 -3.68
N SER A 100 -7.94 -8.31 -2.61
CA SER A 100 -8.25 -9.21 -1.50
C SER A 100 -9.72 -9.20 -1.12
N GLN A 101 -10.53 -8.39 -1.80
CA GLN A 101 -11.95 -8.27 -1.55
C GLN A 101 -12.74 -8.84 -2.72
N ASN A 102 -13.57 -9.84 -2.43
CA ASN A 102 -14.43 -10.48 -3.42
C ASN A 102 -15.77 -9.74 -3.48
N GLY A 103 -15.95 -8.91 -4.48
CA GLY A 103 -17.11 -8.06 -4.63
C GLY A 103 -17.09 -6.84 -3.72
N ALA A 104 -18.22 -6.21 -3.54
CA ALA A 104 -18.44 -5.08 -2.65
C ALA A 104 -19.31 -5.46 -1.47
N ILE A 105 -19.24 -4.71 -0.40
CA ILE A 105 -20.10 -4.92 0.76
C ILE A 105 -21.56 -4.69 0.40
N SER A 106 -22.42 -5.63 0.78
CA SER A 106 -23.87 -5.54 0.58
C SER A 106 -24.58 -6.43 1.58
N SER A 107 -25.92 -6.40 1.61
CA SER A 107 -26.71 -7.30 2.44
C SER A 107 -26.48 -8.77 2.08
N LYS A 108 -26.20 -9.06 0.80
CA LYS A 108 -25.89 -10.42 0.32
C LYS A 108 -24.41 -10.78 0.44
N ASN A 109 -23.55 -9.79 0.64
CA ASN A 109 -22.09 -9.94 0.76
C ASN A 109 -21.58 -9.06 1.89
N PRO A 110 -21.92 -9.36 3.16
CA PRO A 110 -21.60 -8.48 4.28
C PRO A 110 -20.12 -8.47 4.66
N ARG A 111 -19.37 -9.49 4.24
CA ARG A 111 -17.94 -9.65 4.55
C ARG A 111 -17.15 -10.01 3.30
N PRO A 112 -16.93 -9.03 2.39
CA PRO A 112 -16.27 -9.33 1.11
C PRO A 112 -14.77 -9.63 1.23
N LEU A 113 -14.12 -9.27 2.34
CA LEU A 113 -12.70 -9.53 2.52
C LEU A 113 -12.41 -11.02 2.56
N ASN A 114 -11.50 -11.46 1.70
CA ASN A 114 -11.00 -12.83 1.66
C ASN A 114 -9.64 -12.90 2.36
N TYR A 115 -9.57 -13.52 3.51
CA TYR A 115 -8.35 -13.55 4.33
C TYR A 115 -7.21 -14.32 3.67
N ALA A 116 -7.49 -15.41 2.97
CA ALA A 116 -6.47 -16.15 2.24
C ALA A 116 -5.85 -15.29 1.13
N SER A 117 -6.68 -14.56 0.39
CA SER A 117 -6.23 -13.62 -0.64
C SER A 117 -5.44 -12.48 -0.05
N LEU A 118 -5.86 -11.97 1.12
CA LEU A 118 -5.12 -10.92 1.83
C LEU A 118 -3.71 -11.40 2.20
N CYS A 119 -3.59 -12.60 2.74
CA CYS A 119 -2.29 -13.19 3.06
C CYS A 119 -1.40 -13.32 1.82
N GLN A 120 -1.95 -13.81 0.72
CA GLN A 120 -1.23 -13.92 -0.55
C GLN A 120 -0.77 -12.56 -1.06
N SER A 121 -1.64 -11.56 -1.02
CA SER A 121 -1.33 -10.19 -1.42
C SER A 121 -0.21 -9.60 -0.57
N MET A 122 -0.22 -9.82 0.74
CA MET A 122 0.81 -9.34 1.64
C MET A 122 2.15 -10.04 1.42
N ILE A 123 2.14 -11.31 1.05
CA ILE A 123 3.35 -12.05 0.65
C ILE A 123 3.96 -11.39 -0.60
N MET A 124 3.14 -10.97 -1.56
CA MET A 124 3.62 -10.23 -2.73
C MET A 124 4.24 -8.88 -2.35
N VAL A 125 3.67 -8.17 -1.39
CA VAL A 125 4.27 -6.93 -0.86
C VAL A 125 5.65 -7.21 -0.27
N SER A 126 5.76 -8.23 0.56
CA SER A 126 7.04 -8.64 1.16
C SER A 126 8.08 -9.01 0.11
N LYS A 127 7.69 -9.76 -0.90
CA LYS A 127 8.55 -10.11 -2.03
C LYS A 127 9.02 -8.89 -2.80
N PHE A 128 8.10 -7.98 -3.11
CA PHE A 128 8.40 -6.75 -3.82
C PHE A 128 9.44 -5.91 -3.08
N ILE A 129 9.31 -5.77 -1.77
CA ILE A 129 10.27 -5.04 -0.93
C ILE A 129 11.65 -5.67 -1.04
N ARG A 130 11.74 -7.00 -0.93
CA ARG A 130 13.02 -7.71 -1.01
C ARG A 130 13.68 -7.64 -2.37
N GLU A 131 12.90 -7.64 -3.43
CA GLU A 131 13.41 -7.62 -4.81
C GLU A 131 13.80 -6.22 -5.28
N LYS A 132 13.00 -5.20 -4.91
CA LYS A 132 13.20 -3.83 -5.37
C LYS A 132 14.20 -3.06 -4.51
N PHE A 133 14.19 -3.29 -3.22
CA PHE A 133 15.04 -2.58 -2.28
C PHE A 133 16.12 -3.53 -1.80
N ASP A 134 17.32 -3.31 -2.32
CA ASP A 134 18.49 -4.06 -1.90
C ASP A 134 18.81 -3.77 -0.43
N LYS A 135 19.65 -4.61 0.17
CA LYS A 135 19.96 -4.64 1.61
C LYS A 135 20.35 -3.30 2.22
N ASP A 136 20.75 -2.33 1.40
CA ASP A 136 21.23 -1.02 1.85
C ASP A 136 20.16 0.08 1.80
N GLN A 137 18.92 -0.25 1.41
CA GLN A 137 17.85 0.75 1.34
C GLN A 137 16.81 0.50 2.42
N SER A 138 16.43 1.57 3.14
CA SER A 138 15.35 1.48 4.12
C SER A 138 13.99 1.67 3.46
N VAL A 139 13.03 0.85 3.89
CA VAL A 139 11.65 0.88 3.44
C VAL A 139 10.72 0.94 4.65
N GLN A 140 9.68 1.75 4.57
CA GLN A 140 8.59 1.80 5.54
C GLN A 140 7.27 1.38 4.86
N ILE A 141 6.51 0.63 5.58
CA ILE A 141 5.16 0.20 5.17
C ILE A 141 4.13 0.85 6.09
#